data_37adb7a88ad9b1ecd5a397f445eff1d3
#
_entry.id   37adb7a88ad9b1ecd5a397f445eff1d3
#
_cell.length_a   1.000
_cell.length_b   1.000
_cell.length_c   1.000
_cell.angle_alpha   90.00
_cell.angle_beta   90.00
_cell.angle_gamma   90.00
#
_symmetry.space_group_name_H-M   'P 1'
#
loop_
_entity.id
_entity.type
_entity.pdbx_description
1 polymer ?
#
loop_
_entity_poly.entity_id
_entity_poly.type
_entity_poly.pdbx_seq_one_letter_code
_entity_poly.pdbx_strand_id
1 'polypeptide(L)'
;MVLGKPQTDPTLEWFLSHCHIHKYPSKSTLIHQGEKAETLYYIVKGSVAVLIKDEEGKEMILSYLNQGDFIGELGLFEEGQERSAWVRAKTACEVAEISYKKFRQLIQVNPDILMRLSSQMARRLQVTSEKVGNLAFLDVTGRIAQTLLNLAKQPDAMTHPDGMQIKITRQEIGQIVGCSRETVGRILKMLEAQNLISAHGKTIVVYGTR
;
A
#
# COMPACT_ATOMS: atom_id res chain seq x y z
N MET A 1 -11.25 24.39 -23.60
CA MET A 1 -10.63 23.11 -23.28
C MET A 1 -11.57 22.40 -22.30
N VAL A 2 -12.44 21.52 -22.81
CA VAL A 2 -13.47 20.83 -22.01
C VAL A 2 -12.75 19.75 -21.24
N LEU A 3 -12.67 19.91 -19.91
CA LEU A 3 -12.24 18.84 -19.00
C LEU A 3 -13.24 17.69 -19.15
N GLY A 4 -12.86 16.62 -19.84
CA GLY A 4 -13.64 15.40 -19.95
C GLY A 4 -13.96 14.91 -18.54
N LYS A 5 -15.25 14.58 -18.28
CA LYS A 5 -15.64 13.84 -17.07
C LYS A 5 -14.74 12.62 -16.95
N PRO A 6 -14.27 12.27 -15.72
CA PRO A 6 -13.53 11.03 -15.54
C PRO A 6 -14.36 9.90 -16.13
N GLN A 7 -13.74 9.14 -17.04
CA GLN A 7 -14.38 8.02 -17.70
C GLN A 7 -14.76 7.01 -16.61
N THR A 8 -16.05 6.93 -16.30
CA THR A 8 -16.58 5.98 -15.33
C THR A 8 -16.34 4.58 -15.88
N ASP A 9 -15.79 3.72 -15.06
CA ASP A 9 -15.52 2.32 -15.40
C ASP A 9 -16.79 1.49 -15.11
N PRO A 10 -17.56 1.09 -16.16
CA PRO A 10 -18.84 0.42 -15.95
C PRO A 10 -18.71 -0.91 -15.20
N THR A 11 -17.60 -1.64 -15.39
CA THR A 11 -17.33 -2.88 -14.67
C THR A 11 -17.15 -2.63 -13.18
N LEU A 12 -16.43 -1.57 -12.84
CA LEU A 12 -16.21 -1.18 -11.44
C LEU A 12 -17.49 -0.67 -10.78
N GLU A 13 -18.25 0.19 -11.45
CA GLU A 13 -19.54 0.69 -10.94
C GLU A 13 -20.51 -0.47 -10.69
N TRP A 14 -20.60 -1.39 -11.64
CA TRP A 14 -21.42 -2.59 -11.49
C TRP A 14 -20.95 -3.44 -10.29
N PHE A 15 -19.65 -3.67 -10.13
CA PHE A 15 -19.10 -4.39 -8.97
C PHE A 15 -19.45 -3.69 -7.65
N LEU A 16 -19.21 -2.38 -7.55
CA LEU A 16 -19.46 -1.62 -6.35
C LEU A 16 -20.95 -1.59 -5.94
N SER A 17 -21.87 -1.68 -6.91
CA SER A 17 -23.31 -1.75 -6.63
C SER A 17 -23.72 -3.05 -5.88
N HIS A 18 -22.85 -4.06 -5.86
CA HIS A 18 -23.07 -5.33 -5.16
C HIS A 18 -22.34 -5.41 -3.81
N CYS A 19 -21.60 -4.36 -3.43
CA CYS A 19 -20.82 -4.30 -2.20
C CYS A 19 -21.49 -3.46 -1.11
N HIS A 20 -21.09 -3.67 0.13
CA HIS A 20 -21.41 -2.78 1.24
C HIS A 20 -20.25 -1.82 1.46
N ILE A 21 -20.56 -0.52 1.63
CA ILE A 21 -19.52 0.51 1.86
C ILE A 21 -19.38 0.76 3.35
N HIS A 22 -18.17 0.59 3.87
CA HIS A 22 -17.80 0.89 5.25
C HIS A 22 -16.78 2.02 5.30
N LYS A 23 -16.89 2.85 6.35
CA LYS A 23 -15.97 3.97 6.61
C LYS A 23 -15.06 3.63 7.79
N TYR A 24 -13.78 3.82 7.58
CA TYR A 24 -12.75 3.56 8.57
C TYR A 24 -11.99 4.86 8.86
N PRO A 25 -11.92 5.30 10.13
CA PRO A 25 -11.09 6.44 10.49
C PRO A 25 -9.60 6.11 10.31
N SER A 26 -8.78 7.16 10.14
CA SER A 26 -7.31 6.98 10.09
C SER A 26 -6.82 6.24 11.34
N LYS A 27 -5.85 5.33 11.14
CA LYS A 27 -5.23 4.47 12.16
C LYS A 27 -6.09 3.30 12.65
N SER A 28 -7.36 3.16 12.25
CA SER A 28 -8.15 1.97 12.58
C SER A 28 -7.65 0.74 11.81
N THR A 29 -7.84 -0.44 12.39
CA THR A 29 -7.51 -1.71 11.76
C THR A 29 -8.74 -2.22 11.01
N LEU A 30 -8.55 -2.59 9.73
CA LEU A 30 -9.58 -3.15 8.86
C LEU A 30 -9.55 -4.69 8.91
N ILE A 31 -8.35 -5.27 8.96
CA ILE A 31 -8.12 -6.71 8.95
C ILE A 31 -7.07 -7.03 10.01
N HIS A 32 -7.32 -8.07 10.79
CA HIS A 32 -6.39 -8.62 11.77
C HIS A 32 -5.78 -9.92 11.24
N GLN A 33 -4.48 -10.07 11.35
CA GLN A 33 -3.78 -11.32 11.02
C GLN A 33 -4.33 -12.45 11.91
N GLY A 34 -4.51 -13.65 11.34
CA GLY A 34 -5.05 -14.82 12.03
C GLY A 34 -6.57 -14.92 12.05
N GLU A 35 -7.31 -13.85 11.70
CA GLU A 35 -8.76 -13.96 11.54
C GLU A 35 -9.13 -14.77 10.30
N LYS A 36 -10.30 -15.41 10.34
CA LYS A 36 -10.84 -16.18 9.20
C LYS A 36 -11.05 -15.28 7.99
N ALA A 37 -10.54 -15.70 6.84
CA ALA A 37 -10.64 -14.96 5.61
C ALA A 37 -11.92 -15.36 4.85
N GLU A 38 -12.95 -14.51 4.88
CA GLU A 38 -14.24 -14.76 4.21
C GLU A 38 -14.69 -13.61 3.30
N THR A 39 -13.97 -12.51 3.31
CA THR A 39 -14.40 -11.23 2.71
C THR A 39 -13.28 -10.61 1.88
N LEU A 40 -13.64 -10.12 0.69
CA LEU A 40 -12.83 -9.30 -0.18
C LEU A 40 -13.20 -7.83 0.02
N TYR A 41 -12.20 -6.97 0.02
CA TYR A 41 -12.37 -5.52 0.15
C TYR A 41 -11.80 -4.80 -1.06
N TYR A 42 -12.37 -3.64 -1.39
CA TYR A 42 -11.89 -2.72 -2.42
C TYR A 42 -11.81 -1.31 -1.84
N ILE A 43 -10.68 -0.63 -1.98
CA ILE A 43 -10.49 0.73 -1.47
C ILE A 43 -11.16 1.70 -2.44
N VAL A 44 -12.29 2.27 -2.03
CA VAL A 44 -13.02 3.29 -2.80
C VAL A 44 -12.36 4.65 -2.63
N LYS A 45 -11.84 4.93 -1.40
CA LYS A 45 -11.16 6.17 -1.07
C LYS A 45 -10.17 5.95 0.07
N GLY A 46 -9.07 6.69 0.03
CA GLY A 46 -8.04 6.63 1.06
C GLY A 46 -6.91 5.67 0.76
N SER A 47 -6.11 5.36 1.77
CA SER A 47 -4.97 4.45 1.68
C SER A 47 -4.79 3.66 2.97
N VAL A 48 -4.24 2.45 2.85
CA VAL A 48 -3.97 1.55 3.96
C VAL A 48 -2.52 1.06 3.94
N ALA A 49 -2.02 0.64 5.11
CA ALA A 49 -0.76 -0.09 5.25
C ALA A 49 -1.06 -1.57 5.50
N VAL A 50 -0.42 -2.45 4.76
CA VAL A 50 -0.36 -3.89 5.01
C VAL A 50 0.89 -4.16 5.82
N LEU A 51 0.76 -4.79 6.98
CA LEU A 51 1.87 -5.02 7.91
C LEU A 51 1.80 -6.39 8.56
N ILE A 52 2.96 -6.90 8.94
CA ILE A 52 3.14 -8.09 9.77
C ILE A 52 3.81 -7.70 11.07
N LYS A 53 3.68 -8.56 12.07
CA LYS A 53 4.35 -8.43 13.37
C LYS A 53 5.17 -9.67 13.62
N ASP A 54 6.35 -9.50 14.23
CA ASP A 54 7.11 -10.61 14.78
C ASP A 54 6.59 -11.01 16.18
N GLU A 55 7.20 -12.01 16.77
CA GLU A 55 6.83 -12.52 18.12
C GLU A 55 6.99 -11.48 19.23
N GLU A 56 7.88 -10.50 19.04
CA GLU A 56 8.10 -9.39 19.97
C GLU A 56 7.13 -8.21 19.74
N GLY A 57 6.24 -8.31 18.72
CA GLY A 57 5.28 -7.28 18.35
C GLY A 57 5.86 -6.14 17.50
N LYS A 58 7.08 -6.28 17.00
CA LYS A 58 7.70 -5.31 16.10
C LYS A 58 7.01 -5.36 14.74
N GLU A 59 6.58 -4.21 14.26
CA GLU A 59 5.85 -4.09 13.00
C GLU A 59 6.79 -3.91 11.80
N MET A 60 6.49 -4.62 10.71
CA MET A 60 7.08 -4.40 9.40
C MET A 60 5.99 -4.07 8.39
N ILE A 61 6.15 -2.97 7.65
CA ILE A 61 5.22 -2.55 6.60
C ILE A 61 5.61 -3.23 5.29
N LEU A 62 4.73 -4.12 4.83
CA LEU A 62 4.92 -4.85 3.58
C LEU A 62 4.60 -3.96 2.36
N SER A 63 3.50 -3.21 2.41
CA SER A 63 3.07 -2.34 1.30
C SER A 63 2.09 -1.28 1.76
N TYR A 64 1.97 -0.22 0.96
CA TYR A 64 0.83 0.68 0.97
C TYR A 64 -0.09 0.35 -0.19
N LEU A 65 -1.39 0.31 0.08
CA LEU A 65 -2.44 0.12 -0.92
C LEU A 65 -3.31 1.38 -0.92
N ASN A 66 -3.75 1.76 -2.12
CA ASN A 66 -4.42 3.03 -2.36
C ASN A 66 -5.82 2.81 -2.95
N GLN A 67 -6.52 3.90 -3.18
CA GLN A 67 -7.77 3.87 -3.94
C GLN A 67 -7.60 3.05 -5.23
N GLY A 68 -8.52 2.14 -5.47
CA GLY A 68 -8.49 1.23 -6.61
C GLY A 68 -7.90 -0.15 -6.33
N ASP A 69 -7.30 -0.37 -5.15
CA ASP A 69 -6.72 -1.65 -4.79
C ASP A 69 -7.72 -2.57 -4.09
N PHE A 70 -7.63 -3.88 -4.39
CA PHE A 70 -8.28 -4.92 -3.62
C PHE A 70 -7.44 -5.33 -2.41
N ILE A 71 -8.09 -5.80 -1.34
CA ILE A 71 -7.44 -6.28 -0.11
C ILE A 71 -8.12 -7.58 0.34
N GLY A 72 -7.31 -8.47 0.92
CA GLY A 72 -7.80 -9.72 1.51
C GLY A 72 -8.14 -10.77 0.47
N GLU A 73 -7.53 -10.70 -0.70
CA GLU A 73 -7.75 -11.57 -1.84
C GLU A 73 -7.20 -12.99 -1.66
N LEU A 74 -6.19 -13.19 -0.80
CA LEU A 74 -5.52 -14.49 -0.69
C LEU A 74 -6.47 -15.61 -0.30
N GLY A 75 -7.35 -15.39 0.68
CA GLY A 75 -8.34 -16.38 1.09
C GLY A 75 -9.46 -16.66 0.07
N LEU A 76 -9.54 -15.88 -1.02
CA LEU A 76 -10.48 -16.14 -2.10
C LEU A 76 -10.10 -17.41 -2.89
N PHE A 77 -8.80 -17.70 -3.00
CA PHE A 77 -8.26 -18.78 -3.82
C PHE A 77 -7.96 -20.06 -3.02
N GLU A 78 -7.86 -19.97 -1.69
CA GLU A 78 -7.64 -21.11 -0.80
C GLU A 78 -8.69 -21.13 0.32
N GLU A 79 -9.49 -22.19 0.39
CA GLU A 79 -10.53 -22.32 1.42
C GLU A 79 -9.93 -22.58 2.79
N GLY A 80 -10.50 -21.97 3.81
CA GLY A 80 -10.07 -22.12 5.21
C GLY A 80 -8.83 -21.33 5.60
N GLN A 81 -8.28 -20.50 4.71
CA GLN A 81 -7.15 -19.63 5.07
C GLN A 81 -7.52 -18.57 6.10
N GLU A 82 -6.56 -18.29 6.95
CA GLU A 82 -6.56 -17.13 7.82
C GLU A 82 -5.95 -15.91 7.13
N ARG A 83 -6.24 -14.72 7.65
CA ARG A 83 -5.62 -13.48 7.19
C ARG A 83 -4.11 -13.53 7.42
N SER A 84 -3.31 -13.38 6.38
CA SER A 84 -1.85 -13.46 6.44
C SER A 84 -1.18 -12.21 7.01
N ALA A 85 -1.88 -11.07 7.09
CA ALA A 85 -1.34 -9.79 7.52
C ALA A 85 -2.41 -8.91 8.17
N TRP A 86 -1.95 -7.90 8.90
CA TRP A 86 -2.77 -6.79 9.38
C TRP A 86 -2.97 -5.77 8.26
N VAL A 87 -4.15 -5.13 8.22
CA VAL A 87 -4.40 -3.99 7.35
C VAL A 87 -4.89 -2.82 8.19
N ARG A 88 -4.17 -1.71 8.17
CA ARG A 88 -4.45 -0.50 8.97
C ARG A 88 -4.65 0.72 8.08
N ALA A 89 -5.69 1.50 8.32
CA ALA A 89 -5.98 2.74 7.62
C ALA A 89 -4.85 3.77 7.84
N LYS A 90 -4.16 4.19 6.78
CA LYS A 90 -3.18 5.27 6.79
C LYS A 90 -3.88 6.64 6.81
N THR A 91 -4.93 6.77 6.03
CA THR A 91 -5.85 7.92 5.98
C THR A 91 -7.26 7.47 6.36
N ALA A 92 -8.23 8.38 6.45
CA ALA A 92 -9.63 8.00 6.48
C ALA A 92 -9.97 7.27 5.18
N CYS A 93 -10.63 6.10 5.27
CA CYS A 93 -10.92 5.23 4.14
C CYS A 93 -12.43 5.00 3.99
N GLU A 94 -12.86 4.87 2.73
CA GLU A 94 -14.12 4.24 2.35
C GLU A 94 -13.78 2.94 1.62
N VAL A 95 -14.33 1.82 2.09
CA VAL A 95 -13.97 0.49 1.61
C VAL A 95 -15.23 -0.28 1.25
N ALA A 96 -15.29 -0.81 0.05
CA ALA A 96 -16.35 -1.69 -0.40
C ALA A 96 -16.03 -3.12 0.02
N GLU A 97 -17.00 -3.79 0.65
CA GLU A 97 -16.87 -5.12 1.22
C GLU A 97 -17.83 -6.09 0.51
N ILE A 98 -17.34 -7.28 0.20
CA ILE A 98 -18.12 -8.36 -0.40
C ILE A 98 -17.62 -9.73 0.09
N SER A 99 -18.54 -10.66 0.42
CA SER A 99 -18.14 -12.02 0.76
C SER A 99 -17.54 -12.75 -0.43
N TYR A 100 -16.59 -13.67 -0.20
CA TYR A 100 -16.01 -14.48 -1.27
C TYR A 100 -17.06 -15.28 -2.04
N LYS A 101 -18.07 -15.80 -1.32
CA LYS A 101 -19.19 -16.52 -1.95
C LYS A 101 -19.90 -15.65 -2.99
N LYS A 102 -20.24 -14.41 -2.63
CA LYS A 102 -20.92 -13.48 -3.54
C LYS A 102 -19.98 -13.04 -4.68
N PHE A 103 -18.71 -12.78 -4.39
CA PHE A 103 -17.73 -12.43 -5.42
C PHE A 103 -17.59 -13.54 -6.47
N ARG A 104 -17.51 -14.83 -6.03
CA ARG A 104 -17.47 -15.98 -6.95
C ARG A 104 -18.72 -16.06 -7.87
N GLN A 105 -19.88 -15.62 -7.40
CA GLN A 105 -21.08 -15.52 -8.26
C GLN A 105 -20.95 -14.36 -9.26
N LEU A 106 -20.41 -13.22 -8.84
CA LEU A 106 -20.27 -12.06 -9.72
C LEU A 106 -19.30 -12.31 -10.87
N ILE A 107 -18.20 -13.02 -10.65
CA ILE A 107 -17.22 -13.33 -11.71
C ILE A 107 -17.77 -14.29 -12.78
N GLN A 108 -18.85 -15.04 -12.50
CA GLN A 108 -19.55 -15.84 -13.52
C GLN A 108 -20.35 -14.94 -14.48
N VAL A 109 -20.79 -13.76 -14.01
CA VAL A 109 -21.57 -12.81 -14.82
C VAL A 109 -20.64 -11.84 -15.55
N ASN A 110 -19.61 -11.35 -14.85
CA ASN A 110 -18.63 -10.42 -15.40
C ASN A 110 -17.21 -10.81 -14.96
N PRO A 111 -16.47 -11.57 -15.79
CA PRO A 111 -15.12 -12.03 -15.45
C PRO A 111 -14.07 -10.91 -15.46
N ASP A 112 -14.34 -9.73 -16.02
CA ASP A 112 -13.38 -8.63 -16.12
C ASP A 112 -12.92 -8.16 -14.73
N ILE A 113 -13.79 -8.27 -13.72
CA ILE A 113 -13.42 -7.92 -12.35
C ILE A 113 -12.34 -8.85 -11.78
N LEU A 114 -12.39 -10.16 -12.16
CA LEU A 114 -11.35 -11.11 -11.80
C LEU A 114 -10.02 -10.79 -12.51
N MET A 115 -10.06 -10.40 -13.79
CA MET A 115 -8.88 -10.00 -14.54
C MET A 115 -8.21 -8.77 -13.90
N ARG A 116 -9.00 -7.82 -13.41
CA ARG A 116 -8.53 -6.66 -12.66
C ARG A 116 -7.83 -7.08 -11.36
N LEU A 117 -8.44 -7.93 -10.56
CA LEU A 117 -7.87 -8.49 -9.33
C LEU A 117 -6.55 -9.21 -9.63
N SER A 118 -6.55 -10.11 -10.62
CA SER A 118 -5.38 -10.89 -11.03
C SER A 118 -4.21 -9.99 -11.49
N SER A 119 -4.50 -8.93 -12.25
CA SER A 119 -3.48 -7.95 -12.68
C SER A 119 -2.85 -7.22 -11.50
N GLN A 120 -3.62 -6.91 -10.46
CA GLN A 120 -3.08 -6.32 -9.23
C GLN A 120 -2.20 -7.31 -8.46
N MET A 121 -2.61 -8.58 -8.37
CA MET A 121 -1.81 -9.63 -7.73
C MET A 121 -0.49 -9.85 -8.46
N ALA A 122 -0.48 -9.91 -9.79
CA ALA A 122 0.73 -10.03 -10.61
C ALA A 122 1.69 -8.86 -10.35
N ARG A 123 1.19 -7.63 -10.33
CA ARG A 123 2.01 -6.44 -10.01
C ARG A 123 2.56 -6.49 -8.58
N ARG A 124 1.76 -6.93 -7.59
CA ARG A 124 2.22 -7.07 -6.21
C ARG A 124 3.31 -8.13 -6.08
N LEU A 125 3.19 -9.25 -6.79
CA LEU A 125 4.21 -10.29 -6.84
C LEU A 125 5.52 -9.73 -7.40
N GLN A 126 5.48 -8.96 -8.51
CA GLN A 126 6.65 -8.31 -9.07
C GLN A 126 7.33 -7.36 -8.06
N VAL A 127 6.56 -6.46 -7.42
CA VAL A 127 7.08 -5.52 -6.41
C VAL A 127 7.69 -6.28 -5.22
N THR A 128 7.08 -7.39 -4.82
CA THR A 128 7.59 -8.23 -3.72
C THR A 128 8.90 -8.89 -4.11
N SER A 129 9.01 -9.41 -5.33
CA SER A 129 10.24 -9.99 -5.88
C SER A 129 11.37 -8.97 -5.94
N GLU A 130 11.08 -7.74 -6.36
CA GLU A 130 12.05 -6.62 -6.34
C GLU A 130 12.53 -6.32 -4.91
N LYS A 131 11.63 -6.34 -3.91
CA LYS A 131 12.02 -6.14 -2.50
C LYS A 131 12.93 -7.26 -1.99
N VAL A 132 12.64 -8.51 -2.34
CA VAL A 132 13.52 -9.65 -2.00
C VAL A 132 14.90 -9.45 -2.64
N GLY A 133 14.97 -9.06 -3.92
CA GLY A 133 16.22 -8.69 -4.57
C GLY A 133 16.97 -7.57 -3.86
N ASN A 134 16.26 -6.51 -3.47
CA ASN A 134 16.86 -5.40 -2.72
C ASN A 134 17.40 -5.82 -1.35
N LEU A 135 16.76 -6.78 -0.67
CA LEU A 135 17.27 -7.33 0.59
C LEU A 135 18.57 -8.12 0.38
N ALA A 136 18.70 -8.79 -0.76
CA ALA A 136 19.89 -9.59 -1.08
C ALA A 136 21.09 -8.76 -1.59
N PHE A 137 20.82 -7.67 -2.33
CA PHE A 137 21.85 -6.95 -3.08
C PHE A 137 22.13 -5.53 -2.59
N LEU A 138 21.23 -4.91 -1.81
CA LEU A 138 21.42 -3.56 -1.30
C LEU A 138 21.74 -3.58 0.21
N ASP A 139 22.68 -2.73 0.61
CA ASP A 139 22.87 -2.39 2.02
C ASP A 139 21.69 -1.56 2.57
N VAL A 140 21.70 -1.27 3.87
CA VAL A 140 20.62 -0.51 4.51
C VAL A 140 20.46 0.89 3.90
N THR A 141 21.56 1.51 3.47
CA THR A 141 21.56 2.85 2.83
C THR A 141 20.82 2.79 1.50
N GLY A 142 21.17 1.83 0.65
CA GLY A 142 20.53 1.61 -0.64
C GLY A 142 19.04 1.29 -0.49
N ARG A 143 18.65 0.47 0.51
CA ARG A 143 17.24 0.17 0.77
C ARG A 143 16.44 1.40 1.23
N ILE A 144 17.04 2.28 2.06
CA ILE A 144 16.39 3.54 2.45
C ILE A 144 16.24 4.46 1.24
N ALA A 145 17.28 4.65 0.43
CA ALA A 145 17.22 5.46 -0.78
C ALA A 145 16.13 4.95 -1.74
N GLN A 146 16.10 3.64 -2.02
CA GLN A 146 15.08 3.03 -2.86
C GLN A 146 13.66 3.20 -2.29
N THR A 147 13.52 3.11 -0.96
CA THR A 147 12.23 3.35 -0.28
C THR A 147 11.76 4.79 -0.47
N LEU A 148 12.64 5.78 -0.34
CA LEU A 148 12.29 7.18 -0.57
C LEU A 148 11.86 7.43 -2.03
N LEU A 149 12.57 6.86 -3.00
CA LEU A 149 12.21 6.92 -4.43
C LEU A 149 10.84 6.27 -4.71
N ASN A 150 10.54 5.14 -4.08
CA ASN A 150 9.25 4.47 -4.22
C ASN A 150 8.11 5.27 -3.58
N LEU A 151 8.35 5.90 -2.43
CA LEU A 151 7.38 6.78 -1.77
C LEU A 151 7.13 8.06 -2.57
N ALA A 152 8.14 8.60 -3.25
CA ALA A 152 7.99 9.76 -4.15
C ALA A 152 7.06 9.49 -5.35
N LYS A 153 6.83 8.22 -5.69
CA LYS A 153 5.90 7.79 -6.75
C LYS A 153 4.48 7.50 -6.25
N GLN A 154 4.24 7.55 -4.93
CA GLN A 154 2.92 7.29 -4.37
C GLN A 154 1.96 8.47 -4.64
N PRO A 155 0.64 8.21 -4.73
CA PRO A 155 -0.36 9.25 -5.03
C PRO A 155 -0.44 10.39 -4.00
N ASP A 156 0.05 10.19 -2.79
CA ASP A 156 0.09 11.18 -1.72
C ASP A 156 1.39 12.02 -1.68
N ALA A 157 2.33 11.74 -2.59
CA ALA A 157 3.50 12.58 -2.79
C ALA A 157 3.09 13.91 -3.48
N MET A 158 3.70 15.00 -3.05
CA MET A 158 3.39 16.35 -3.55
C MET A 158 4.55 16.88 -4.40
N THR A 159 4.23 17.59 -5.47
CA THR A 159 5.23 18.27 -6.29
C THR A 159 5.92 19.38 -5.47
N HIS A 160 7.25 19.44 -5.56
CA HIS A 160 8.12 20.46 -4.97
C HIS A 160 9.04 21.02 -6.09
N PRO A 161 9.51 22.29 -6.01
CA PRO A 161 10.40 22.86 -7.03
C PRO A 161 11.63 21.98 -7.33
N ASP A 162 12.21 21.35 -6.31
CA ASP A 162 13.44 20.56 -6.41
C ASP A 162 13.19 19.05 -6.60
N GLY A 163 11.93 18.58 -6.58
CA GLY A 163 11.62 17.16 -6.72
C GLY A 163 10.22 16.78 -6.19
N MET A 164 10.11 15.67 -5.48
CA MET A 164 8.86 15.23 -4.87
C MET A 164 8.95 15.27 -3.34
N GLN A 165 7.93 15.85 -2.72
CA GLN A 165 7.80 15.92 -1.27
C GLN A 165 6.92 14.79 -0.74
N ILE A 166 7.43 14.05 0.24
CA ILE A 166 6.73 12.98 0.95
C ILE A 166 6.59 13.32 2.43
N LYS A 167 5.55 12.78 3.07
CA LYS A 167 5.33 12.89 4.52
C LYS A 167 5.44 11.52 5.16
N ILE A 168 6.56 11.25 5.82
CA ILE A 168 6.83 9.97 6.48
C ILE A 168 7.71 10.16 7.72
N THR A 169 7.51 9.32 8.74
CA THR A 169 8.36 9.34 9.94
C THR A 169 9.56 8.41 9.78
N ARG A 170 10.65 8.70 10.51
CA ARG A 170 11.81 7.79 10.59
C ARG A 170 11.42 6.40 11.12
N GLN A 171 10.43 6.34 12.00
CA GLN A 171 9.87 5.07 12.49
C GLN A 171 9.26 4.25 11.34
N GLU A 172 8.40 4.86 10.51
CA GLU A 172 7.80 4.20 9.35
C GLU A 172 8.84 3.75 8.32
N ILE A 173 9.84 4.59 8.03
CA ILE A 173 10.95 4.18 7.14
C ILE A 173 11.63 2.94 7.71
N GLY A 174 11.91 2.93 9.02
CA GLY A 174 12.49 1.77 9.70
C GLY A 174 11.62 0.52 9.58
N GLN A 175 10.31 0.65 9.73
CA GLN A 175 9.34 -0.44 9.56
C GLN A 175 9.28 -0.98 8.11
N ILE A 176 9.47 -0.12 7.09
CA ILE A 176 9.49 -0.55 5.68
C ILE A 176 10.80 -1.27 5.34
N VAL A 177 11.93 -0.77 5.86
CA VAL A 177 13.29 -1.24 5.50
C VAL A 177 13.77 -2.38 6.39
N GLY A 178 13.19 -2.53 7.58
CA GLY A 178 13.63 -3.50 8.58
C GLY A 178 14.87 -3.04 9.36
N CYS A 179 14.93 -1.76 9.77
CA CYS A 179 16.03 -1.22 10.59
C CYS A 179 15.54 -0.27 11.69
N SER A 180 16.44 0.14 12.59
CA SER A 180 16.08 1.03 13.70
C SER A 180 15.84 2.48 13.23
N ARG A 181 15.03 3.23 13.99
CA ARG A 181 14.78 4.66 13.78
C ARG A 181 16.08 5.48 13.81
N GLU A 182 17.04 5.08 14.66
CA GLU A 182 18.34 5.72 14.81
C GLU A 182 19.18 5.53 13.53
N THR A 183 19.19 4.31 12.99
CA THR A 183 19.85 3.99 11.71
C THR A 183 19.26 4.82 10.57
N VAL A 184 17.93 4.90 10.47
CA VAL A 184 17.26 5.80 9.50
C VAL A 184 17.72 7.24 9.68
N GLY A 185 17.72 7.75 10.93
CA GLY A 185 18.13 9.14 11.21
C GLY A 185 19.55 9.45 10.77
N ARG A 186 20.50 8.54 10.97
CA ARG A 186 21.90 8.67 10.53
C ARG A 186 22.02 8.68 9.00
N ILE A 187 21.32 7.76 8.33
CA ILE A 187 21.36 7.65 6.87
C ILE A 187 20.69 8.85 6.20
N LEU A 188 19.55 9.34 6.71
CA LEU A 188 18.91 10.55 6.17
C LEU A 188 19.85 11.77 6.25
N LYS A 189 20.59 11.97 7.36
CA LYS A 189 21.61 13.03 7.47
C LYS A 189 22.72 12.88 6.44
N MET A 190 23.16 11.65 6.17
CA MET A 190 24.18 11.38 5.16
C MET A 190 23.67 11.71 3.74
N LEU A 191 22.44 11.29 3.39
CA LEU A 191 21.82 11.60 2.09
C LEU A 191 21.58 13.11 1.92
N GLU A 192 21.24 13.81 3.00
CA GLU A 192 21.08 15.26 3.02
C GLU A 192 22.45 15.99 2.80
N ALA A 193 23.51 15.51 3.45
CA ALA A 193 24.87 16.03 3.23
C ALA A 193 25.38 15.82 1.78
N GLN A 194 24.84 14.81 1.08
CA GLN A 194 25.12 14.56 -0.34
C GLN A 194 24.18 15.33 -1.29
N ASN A 195 23.33 16.21 -0.78
CA ASN A 195 22.32 16.95 -1.55
C ASN A 195 21.37 16.05 -2.38
N LEU A 196 21.02 14.88 -1.87
CA LEU A 196 20.06 13.96 -2.51
C LEU A 196 18.64 14.17 -2.00
N ILE A 197 18.51 14.68 -0.77
CA ILE A 197 17.24 14.96 -0.10
C ILE A 197 17.35 16.20 0.78
N SER A 198 16.19 16.72 1.21
CA SER A 198 16.06 17.60 2.36
C SER A 198 15.07 16.98 3.35
N ALA A 199 15.40 16.92 4.64
CA ALA A 199 14.63 16.20 5.66
C ALA A 199 14.32 17.06 6.89
N HIS A 200 13.09 17.59 6.98
CA HIS A 200 12.62 18.44 8.07
C HIS A 200 11.43 17.76 8.80
N GLY A 201 11.70 17.24 10.00
CA GLY A 201 10.69 16.54 10.80
C GLY A 201 10.16 15.29 10.10
N LYS A 202 8.90 15.34 9.65
CA LYS A 202 8.22 14.28 8.89
C LYS A 202 8.21 14.55 7.39
N THR A 203 8.65 15.70 6.94
CA THR A 203 8.65 16.10 5.53
C THR A 203 10.01 15.83 4.94
N ILE A 204 10.06 15.10 3.85
CA ILE A 204 11.28 14.80 3.09
C ILE A 204 11.04 15.21 1.65
N VAL A 205 11.94 15.99 1.06
CA VAL A 205 11.97 16.29 -0.37
C VAL A 205 13.05 15.41 -1.00
N VAL A 206 12.67 14.62 -1.99
CA VAL A 206 13.59 13.75 -2.73
C VAL A 206 13.93 14.46 -4.03
N TYR A 207 15.18 14.87 -4.17
CA TYR A 207 15.62 15.72 -5.28
C TYR A 207 15.69 14.94 -6.61
N GLY A 208 15.49 15.66 -7.72
CA GLY A 208 15.57 15.09 -9.07
C GLY A 208 14.47 14.09 -9.42
N THR A 209 13.44 13.95 -8.59
CA THR A 209 12.26 13.11 -8.86
C THR A 209 11.10 13.99 -9.33
N ARG A 210 10.57 13.71 -10.53
CA ARG A 210 9.36 14.33 -11.11
C ARG A 210 8.55 13.30 -11.88
#